data_9c40ff2eecf1e30607a622835830580b
#
_entry.id   9c40ff2eecf1e30607a622835830580b
#
_cell.length_a   1.000
_cell.length_b   1.000
_cell.length_c   1.000
_cell.angle_alpha   90.00
_cell.angle_beta   90.00
_cell.angle_gamma   90.00
#
_symmetry.space_group_name_H-M   'P 1'
#
loop_
_entity.id
_entity.type
_entity.pdbx_description
1 polymer ?
#
loop_
_entity_poly.entity_id
_entity_poly.type
_entity_poly.pdbx_seq_one_letter_code
_entity_poly.pdbx_strand_id
1 'polypeptide(L)'
;MDRTTLLAQRLVTQRLTAAPADPVRVVGEALAVQSQDAPMARWSIGMRSAADDGVVSRAVDEGRLVRTHVLRPTWHYVLPEDLRWLLALSAARIERSMGARHRQLRITEAVLERAFAVLRETLTAQGPLTRRQLHPLLPTTGFPEQGQVVGHLLLVAELRELIVSGPSADGQHTYVLMDDLIPTVPERTREDLVRDLTARFFAGHGPASVKELTRWAAVTQAEVRSALGDLGLSSATVDGVELWWDPTAVAEGTRPRRAHLLPTFDEATLTYLAPSWERVPGHPKGDRPPTYARVGGGVVICDLAEVGLWQRRVTGATTRVSLDLSPSVTARQRKAIVAEAQRLADFEGRPLELDG
;
A
#
# COMPACT_ATOMS: atom_id res chain seq x y z
N MET A 1 15.44 -6.84 22.94
CA MET A 1 15.68 -6.08 21.68
C MET A 1 15.70 -4.62 22.04
N ASP A 2 16.72 -3.88 21.67
CA ASP A 2 16.74 -2.42 21.80
C ASP A 2 16.09 -1.76 20.58
N ARG A 3 15.85 -0.43 20.65
CA ARG A 3 15.15 0.32 19.58
C ARG A 3 15.94 0.37 18.26
N THR A 4 17.26 0.43 18.33
CA THR A 4 18.11 0.44 17.12
C THR A 4 18.01 -0.88 16.38
N THR A 5 18.08 -1.99 17.10
CA THR A 5 17.87 -3.35 16.56
C THR A 5 16.47 -3.51 15.98
N LEU A 6 15.44 -3.00 16.67
CA LEU A 6 14.05 -2.99 16.18
C LEU A 6 13.93 -2.29 14.81
N LEU A 7 14.46 -1.07 14.70
CA LEU A 7 14.38 -0.29 13.47
C LEU A 7 15.18 -0.94 12.33
N ALA A 8 16.36 -1.47 12.62
CA ALA A 8 17.17 -2.19 11.64
C ALA A 8 16.43 -3.43 11.13
N GLN A 9 15.80 -4.21 12.01
CA GLN A 9 15.05 -5.40 11.63
C GLN A 9 13.81 -5.05 10.79
N ARG A 10 13.10 -3.96 11.08
CA ARG A 10 11.99 -3.45 10.24
C ARG A 10 12.45 -3.09 8.83
N LEU A 11 13.64 -2.51 8.65
CA LEU A 11 14.19 -2.28 7.32
C LEU A 11 14.46 -3.59 6.56
N VAL A 12 14.90 -4.62 7.26
CA VAL A 12 15.15 -5.96 6.67
C VAL A 12 13.83 -6.61 6.25
N THR A 13 12.85 -6.75 7.15
CA THR A 13 11.57 -7.39 6.86
C THR A 13 10.78 -6.63 5.80
N GLN A 14 10.83 -5.29 5.82
CA GLN A 14 10.27 -4.42 4.80
C GLN A 14 11.08 -4.39 3.49
N ARG A 15 12.13 -5.22 3.35
CA ARG A 15 13.04 -5.33 2.18
C ARG A 15 13.74 -4.02 1.76
N LEU A 16 13.81 -3.03 2.61
CA LEU A 16 14.48 -1.77 2.29
C LEU A 16 16.02 -1.90 2.27
N THR A 17 16.56 -2.90 2.99
CA THR A 17 17.99 -3.23 3.01
C THR A 17 18.33 -4.59 2.41
N ALA A 18 17.32 -5.33 1.95
CA ALA A 18 17.47 -6.63 1.32
C ALA A 18 18.04 -6.53 -0.12
N ALA A 19 18.49 -7.66 -0.66
CA ALA A 19 18.76 -7.78 -2.09
C ALA A 19 17.49 -7.49 -2.89
N PRO A 20 17.60 -6.79 -4.05
CA PRO A 20 16.46 -6.54 -4.90
C PRO A 20 15.75 -7.84 -5.32
N ALA A 21 14.43 -7.82 -5.31
CA ALA A 21 13.58 -8.93 -5.71
C ALA A 21 12.75 -8.58 -6.95
N ASP A 22 12.04 -9.57 -7.52
CA ASP A 22 10.99 -9.31 -8.50
C ASP A 22 9.85 -8.50 -7.87
N PRO A 23 9.20 -7.54 -8.58
CA PRO A 23 8.09 -6.74 -8.05
C PRO A 23 6.92 -7.57 -7.49
N VAL A 24 6.60 -8.69 -8.13
CA VAL A 24 5.53 -9.60 -7.70
C VAL A 24 5.89 -10.23 -6.34
N ARG A 25 7.15 -10.69 -6.19
CA ARG A 25 7.66 -11.20 -4.91
C ARG A 25 7.62 -10.13 -3.82
N VAL A 26 7.97 -8.88 -4.13
CA VAL A 26 7.90 -7.76 -3.15
C VAL A 26 6.50 -7.58 -2.62
N VAL A 27 5.49 -7.55 -3.51
CA VAL A 27 4.08 -7.42 -3.10
C VAL A 27 3.61 -8.67 -2.34
N GLY A 28 3.99 -9.87 -2.79
CA GLY A 28 3.64 -11.12 -2.12
C GLY A 28 4.19 -11.22 -0.70
N GLU A 29 5.43 -10.82 -0.46
CA GLU A 29 6.04 -10.81 0.88
C GLU A 29 5.45 -9.70 1.78
N ALA A 30 5.09 -8.55 1.22
CA ALA A 30 4.37 -7.49 1.94
C ALA A 30 2.88 -7.82 2.13
N LEU A 31 2.36 -8.84 1.45
CA LEU A 31 0.95 -9.23 1.35
C LEU A 31 0.07 -8.17 0.65
N ALA A 32 0.26 -6.91 0.95
CA ALA A 32 -0.38 -5.79 0.27
C ALA A 32 0.50 -4.53 0.36
N VAL A 33 0.47 -3.70 -0.68
CA VAL A 33 1.14 -2.39 -0.71
C VAL A 33 0.09 -1.32 -0.96
N GLN A 34 -0.07 -0.39 -0.01
CA GLN A 34 -1.06 0.68 -0.17
C GLN A 34 -0.75 1.53 -1.40
N SER A 35 -1.75 1.72 -2.27
CA SER A 35 -1.61 2.36 -3.58
C SER A 35 -2.58 3.52 -3.79
N GLN A 36 -2.90 4.27 -2.73
CA GLN A 36 -3.72 5.48 -2.82
C GLN A 36 -3.09 6.51 -3.76
N ASP A 37 -1.76 6.62 -3.74
CA ASP A 37 -0.93 7.33 -4.70
C ASP A 37 -0.23 6.27 -5.57
N ALA A 38 -0.82 5.90 -6.70
CA ALA A 38 -0.35 4.78 -7.51
C ALA A 38 1.11 4.95 -8.01
N PRO A 39 1.57 6.12 -8.51
CA PRO A 39 2.97 6.32 -8.86
C PRO A 39 3.92 6.10 -7.68
N MET A 40 3.56 6.59 -6.49
CA MET A 40 4.40 6.45 -5.30
C MET A 40 4.36 5.03 -4.72
N ALA A 41 3.26 4.31 -4.88
CA ALA A 41 3.20 2.89 -4.55
C ALA A 41 4.10 2.05 -5.46
N ARG A 42 4.17 2.38 -6.77
CA ARG A 42 5.13 1.73 -7.67
C ARG A 42 6.58 2.05 -7.28
N TRP A 43 6.86 3.28 -6.84
CA TRP A 43 8.17 3.61 -6.24
C TRP A 43 8.44 2.81 -4.96
N SER A 44 7.45 2.64 -4.07
CA SER A 44 7.58 1.76 -2.89
C SER A 44 8.01 0.34 -3.27
N ILE A 45 7.43 -0.21 -4.33
CA ILE A 45 7.82 -1.52 -4.89
C ILE A 45 9.22 -1.42 -5.52
N GLY A 46 9.50 -0.37 -6.30
CA GLY A 46 10.79 -0.12 -6.95
C GLY A 46 11.95 0.02 -5.96
N MET A 47 11.73 0.63 -4.80
CA MET A 47 12.75 0.69 -3.74
C MET A 47 13.19 -0.69 -3.25
N ARG A 48 12.30 -1.68 -3.31
CA ARG A 48 12.47 -3.06 -2.81
C ARG A 48 12.82 -4.06 -3.90
N SER A 49 12.80 -3.62 -5.16
CA SER A 49 13.08 -4.45 -6.34
C SER A 49 14.22 -3.89 -7.19
N ALA A 50 14.62 -4.63 -8.23
CA ALA A 50 15.55 -4.15 -9.25
C ALA A 50 14.81 -3.53 -10.46
N ALA A 51 13.47 -3.40 -10.37
CA ALA A 51 12.61 -2.95 -11.45
C ALA A 51 12.61 -1.44 -11.61
N ASP A 52 12.39 -0.96 -12.82
CA ASP A 52 11.94 0.38 -13.16
C ASP A 52 10.40 0.49 -13.11
N ASP A 53 9.87 1.70 -13.28
CA ASP A 53 8.42 1.97 -13.27
C ASP A 53 7.67 1.20 -14.38
N GLY A 54 8.30 1.01 -15.53
CA GLY A 54 7.74 0.25 -16.66
C GLY A 54 7.60 -1.24 -16.33
N VAL A 55 8.55 -1.83 -15.62
CA VAL A 55 8.46 -3.24 -15.19
C VAL A 55 7.34 -3.44 -14.17
N VAL A 56 7.19 -2.54 -13.19
CA VAL A 56 6.09 -2.61 -12.22
C VAL A 56 4.74 -2.40 -12.91
N SER A 57 4.64 -1.42 -13.81
CA SER A 57 3.43 -1.15 -14.58
C SER A 57 3.02 -2.35 -15.44
N ARG A 58 3.97 -2.99 -16.15
CA ARG A 58 3.69 -4.20 -16.91
C ARG A 58 3.19 -5.35 -16.04
N ALA A 59 3.71 -5.53 -14.82
CA ALA A 59 3.20 -6.54 -13.90
C ALA A 59 1.73 -6.32 -13.54
N VAL A 60 1.27 -5.05 -13.49
CA VAL A 60 -0.16 -4.71 -13.32
C VAL A 60 -0.94 -4.99 -14.61
N ASP A 61 -0.44 -4.56 -15.77
CA ASP A 61 -1.12 -4.74 -17.06
C ASP A 61 -1.25 -6.22 -17.47
N GLU A 62 -0.30 -7.05 -17.04
CA GLU A 62 -0.32 -8.51 -17.22
C GLU A 62 -1.16 -9.25 -16.16
N GLY A 63 -1.76 -8.54 -15.21
CA GLY A 63 -2.56 -9.12 -14.12
C GLY A 63 -1.75 -9.88 -13.07
N ARG A 64 -0.41 -9.78 -13.07
CA ARG A 64 0.46 -10.37 -12.03
C ARG A 64 0.41 -9.60 -10.72
N LEU A 65 0.06 -8.32 -10.78
CA LEU A 65 -0.30 -7.46 -9.65
C LEU A 65 -1.67 -6.86 -9.91
N VAL A 66 -2.49 -6.81 -8.88
CA VAL A 66 -3.85 -6.26 -8.96
C VAL A 66 -3.98 -5.07 -8.04
N ARG A 67 -4.53 -3.97 -8.55
CA ARG A 67 -4.81 -2.78 -7.75
C ARG A 67 -6.30 -2.73 -7.41
N THR A 68 -6.67 -2.77 -6.14
CA THR A 68 -8.06 -2.83 -5.71
C THR A 68 -8.26 -2.30 -4.29
N HIS A 69 -9.52 -2.12 -3.88
CA HIS A 69 -9.87 -1.82 -2.48
C HIS A 69 -9.94 -3.12 -1.67
N VAL A 70 -9.06 -3.25 -0.69
CA VAL A 70 -8.99 -4.42 0.19
C VAL A 70 -8.35 -4.05 1.53
N LEU A 71 -8.58 -4.80 2.59
CA LEU A 71 -8.07 -4.60 3.96
C LEU A 71 -8.60 -3.33 4.64
N ARG A 72 -8.59 -2.22 3.97
CA ARG A 72 -9.07 -0.88 4.37
C ARG A 72 -9.81 -0.23 3.20
N PRO A 73 -10.60 0.83 3.39
CA PRO A 73 -11.26 1.54 2.28
C PRO A 73 -10.26 2.40 1.47
N THR A 74 -9.11 1.83 1.14
CA THR A 74 -8.02 2.42 0.36
C THR A 74 -7.53 1.43 -0.68
N TRP A 75 -6.95 1.96 -1.75
CA TRP A 75 -6.35 1.16 -2.81
C TRP A 75 -5.09 0.44 -2.33
N HIS A 76 -4.92 -0.84 -2.75
CA HIS A 76 -3.72 -1.63 -2.52
C HIS A 76 -3.31 -2.38 -3.79
N TYR A 77 -2.00 -2.63 -3.96
CA TYR A 77 -1.51 -3.70 -4.82
C TYR A 77 -1.46 -4.99 -4.02
N VAL A 78 -2.00 -6.06 -4.60
CA VAL A 78 -2.01 -7.42 -4.04
C VAL A 78 -1.72 -8.43 -5.15
N LEU A 79 -1.41 -9.68 -4.78
CA LEU A 79 -1.36 -10.78 -5.74
C LEU A 79 -2.79 -11.25 -6.10
N PRO A 80 -3.03 -11.69 -7.34
CA PRO A 80 -4.33 -12.25 -7.75
C PRO A 80 -4.83 -13.38 -6.85
N GLU A 81 -3.94 -14.31 -6.48
CA GLU A 81 -4.23 -15.44 -5.59
C GLU A 81 -4.59 -15.04 -4.16
N ASP A 82 -4.18 -13.86 -3.72
CA ASP A 82 -4.47 -13.37 -2.37
C ASP A 82 -5.79 -12.59 -2.30
N LEU A 83 -6.29 -12.06 -3.41
CA LEU A 83 -7.36 -11.07 -3.39
C LEU A 83 -8.65 -11.60 -2.76
N ARG A 84 -9.17 -12.76 -3.21
CA ARG A 84 -10.48 -13.25 -2.74
C ARG A 84 -10.49 -13.54 -1.24
N TRP A 85 -9.45 -14.19 -0.71
CA TRP A 85 -9.43 -14.47 0.72
C TRP A 85 -9.20 -13.21 1.58
N LEU A 86 -8.47 -12.21 1.07
CA LEU A 86 -8.35 -10.90 1.72
C LEU A 86 -9.69 -10.15 1.72
N LEU A 87 -10.47 -10.24 0.64
CA LEU A 87 -11.84 -9.68 0.59
C LEU A 87 -12.77 -10.41 1.57
N ALA A 88 -12.71 -11.75 1.65
CA ALA A 88 -13.49 -12.52 2.61
C ALA A 88 -13.25 -12.08 4.07
N LEU A 89 -12.03 -11.65 4.41
CA LEU A 89 -11.71 -11.09 5.72
C LEU A 89 -12.19 -9.66 5.92
N SER A 90 -12.12 -8.81 4.88
CA SER A 90 -12.14 -7.36 5.06
C SER A 90 -13.39 -6.66 4.48
N ALA A 91 -13.98 -7.17 3.41
CA ALA A 91 -15.00 -6.47 2.62
C ALA A 91 -16.23 -6.04 3.45
N ALA A 92 -16.81 -6.95 4.22
CA ALA A 92 -17.99 -6.65 5.04
C ALA A 92 -17.73 -5.55 6.09
N ARG A 93 -16.53 -5.48 6.67
CA ARG A 93 -16.17 -4.43 7.63
C ARG A 93 -15.94 -3.10 6.93
N ILE A 94 -15.29 -3.11 5.77
CA ILE A 94 -15.07 -1.90 4.96
C ILE A 94 -16.42 -1.32 4.55
N GLU A 95 -17.31 -2.11 3.96
CA GLU A 95 -18.62 -1.67 3.51
C GLU A 95 -19.46 -1.09 4.67
N ARG A 96 -19.45 -1.76 5.83
CA ARG A 96 -20.12 -1.27 7.03
C ARG A 96 -19.58 0.09 7.50
N SER A 97 -18.28 0.31 7.41
CA SER A 97 -17.66 1.60 7.79
C SER A 97 -18.10 2.78 6.93
N MET A 98 -18.54 2.51 5.69
CA MET A 98 -19.03 3.51 4.74
C MET A 98 -20.53 3.79 4.85
N GLY A 99 -21.26 3.05 5.67
CA GLY A 99 -22.72 3.13 5.74
C GLY A 99 -23.28 4.53 6.00
N ALA A 100 -22.63 5.35 6.83
CA ALA A 100 -23.04 6.74 7.06
C ALA A 100 -22.93 7.59 5.78
N ARG A 101 -21.82 7.43 5.03
CA ARG A 101 -21.59 8.15 3.77
C ARG A 101 -22.54 7.66 2.68
N HIS A 102 -22.82 6.36 2.59
CA HIS A 102 -23.78 5.81 1.65
C HIS A 102 -25.20 6.40 1.86
N ARG A 103 -25.63 6.53 3.13
CA ARG A 103 -26.91 7.22 3.43
C ARG A 103 -26.94 8.68 2.96
N GLN A 104 -25.86 9.43 3.19
CA GLN A 104 -25.74 10.82 2.71
C GLN A 104 -25.79 10.92 1.19
N LEU A 105 -25.13 10.00 0.49
CA LEU A 105 -25.10 9.90 -0.95
C LEU A 105 -26.34 9.21 -1.55
N ARG A 106 -27.31 8.77 -0.73
CA ARG A 106 -28.52 8.04 -1.14
C ARG A 106 -28.23 6.73 -1.89
N ILE A 107 -27.08 6.11 -1.61
CA ILE A 107 -26.74 4.80 -2.17
C ILE A 107 -27.50 3.73 -1.37
N THR A 108 -28.50 3.13 -2.00
CA THR A 108 -29.31 2.02 -1.45
C THR A 108 -28.93 0.72 -2.15
N GLU A 109 -29.36 -0.42 -1.59
CA GLU A 109 -29.13 -1.73 -2.22
C GLU A 109 -29.73 -1.77 -3.65
N ALA A 110 -30.91 -1.24 -3.88
CA ALA A 110 -31.51 -1.16 -5.21
C ALA A 110 -30.69 -0.30 -6.21
N VAL A 111 -29.93 0.69 -5.74
CA VAL A 111 -29.01 1.47 -6.57
C VAL A 111 -27.77 0.62 -6.90
N LEU A 112 -27.23 -0.12 -5.92
CA LEU A 112 -26.11 -1.03 -6.12
C LEU A 112 -26.45 -2.14 -7.10
N GLU A 113 -27.61 -2.80 -6.95
CA GLU A 113 -28.07 -3.86 -7.86
C GLU A 113 -28.16 -3.37 -9.31
N ARG A 114 -28.76 -2.17 -9.53
CA ARG A 114 -28.82 -1.59 -10.89
C ARG A 114 -27.42 -1.26 -11.43
N ALA A 115 -26.55 -0.70 -10.60
CA ALA A 115 -25.19 -0.40 -11.02
C ALA A 115 -24.42 -1.69 -11.37
N PHE A 116 -24.59 -2.75 -10.60
CA PHE A 116 -23.93 -4.04 -10.84
C PHE A 116 -24.43 -4.73 -12.11
N ALA A 117 -25.75 -4.63 -12.40
CA ALA A 117 -26.29 -5.11 -13.67
C ALA A 117 -25.64 -4.39 -14.87
N VAL A 118 -25.56 -3.06 -14.81
CA VAL A 118 -24.92 -2.25 -15.86
C VAL A 118 -23.44 -2.59 -15.99
N LEU A 119 -22.70 -2.71 -14.87
CA LEU A 119 -21.27 -3.06 -14.90
C LEU A 119 -21.05 -4.43 -15.54
N ARG A 120 -21.83 -5.44 -15.15
CA ARG A 120 -21.76 -6.79 -15.69
C ARG A 120 -22.01 -6.81 -17.19
N GLU A 121 -23.13 -6.24 -17.62
CA GLU A 121 -23.51 -6.20 -19.02
C GLU A 121 -22.47 -5.47 -19.87
N THR A 122 -22.04 -4.29 -19.43
CA THR A 122 -21.13 -3.44 -20.19
C THR A 122 -19.73 -4.05 -20.29
N LEU A 123 -19.17 -4.53 -19.17
CA LEU A 123 -17.82 -5.13 -19.15
C LEU A 123 -17.79 -6.46 -19.90
N THR A 124 -18.87 -7.26 -19.87
CA THR A 124 -18.97 -8.46 -20.70
C THR A 124 -18.98 -8.13 -22.18
N ALA A 125 -19.68 -7.06 -22.59
CA ALA A 125 -19.81 -6.70 -24.01
C ALA A 125 -18.59 -5.94 -24.57
N GLN A 126 -17.92 -5.12 -23.78
CA GLN A 126 -16.90 -4.17 -24.25
C GLN A 126 -15.49 -4.46 -23.70
N GLY A 127 -15.35 -5.34 -22.70
CA GLY A 127 -14.07 -5.61 -22.04
C GLY A 127 -13.67 -4.48 -21.08
N PRO A 128 -12.34 -4.25 -20.91
CA PRO A 128 -11.83 -3.27 -19.94
C PRO A 128 -12.29 -1.84 -20.22
N LEU A 129 -12.84 -1.16 -19.21
CA LEU A 129 -13.31 0.22 -19.31
C LEU A 129 -12.76 1.08 -18.19
N THR A 130 -12.39 2.33 -18.52
CA THR A 130 -11.99 3.33 -17.53
C THR A 130 -13.18 3.85 -16.73
N ARG A 131 -12.92 4.39 -15.54
CA ARG A 131 -13.96 5.09 -14.76
C ARG A 131 -14.68 6.17 -15.56
N ARG A 132 -13.98 6.86 -16.44
CA ARG A 132 -14.55 7.91 -17.30
C ARG A 132 -15.59 7.35 -18.29
N GLN A 133 -15.30 6.16 -18.85
CA GLN A 133 -16.22 5.46 -19.75
C GLN A 133 -17.43 4.87 -19.01
N LEU A 134 -17.22 4.34 -17.80
CA LEU A 134 -18.29 3.78 -16.96
C LEU A 134 -19.23 4.84 -16.37
N HIS A 135 -18.72 6.04 -16.06
CA HIS A 135 -19.48 7.10 -15.38
C HIS A 135 -20.82 7.42 -16.04
N PRO A 136 -20.93 7.69 -17.35
CA PRO A 136 -22.20 8.03 -18.00
C PRO A 136 -23.20 6.86 -18.06
N LEU A 137 -22.73 5.63 -17.89
CA LEU A 137 -23.56 4.41 -17.97
C LEU A 137 -24.20 4.06 -16.62
N LEU A 138 -23.58 4.48 -15.52
CA LEU A 138 -24.04 4.18 -14.17
C LEU A 138 -25.27 5.02 -13.76
N PRO A 139 -26.18 4.48 -12.93
CA PRO A 139 -27.45 5.13 -12.57
C PRO A 139 -27.26 6.27 -11.54
N THR A 140 -26.57 7.33 -11.93
CA THR A 140 -26.23 8.46 -11.04
C THR A 140 -27.00 9.75 -11.33
N THR A 141 -27.92 9.76 -12.31
CA THR A 141 -28.75 10.91 -12.63
C THR A 141 -29.62 11.32 -11.43
N GLY A 142 -29.55 12.60 -11.05
CA GLY A 142 -30.29 13.13 -9.91
C GLY A 142 -29.65 12.91 -8.53
N PHE A 143 -28.49 12.27 -8.47
CA PHE A 143 -27.74 12.15 -7.22
C PHE A 143 -26.89 13.40 -6.94
N PRO A 144 -26.77 13.81 -5.66
CA PRO A 144 -25.77 14.80 -5.28
C PRO A 144 -24.36 14.20 -5.48
N GLU A 145 -23.39 15.05 -5.79
CA GLU A 145 -21.98 14.64 -5.87
C GLU A 145 -21.74 13.38 -6.75
N GLN A 146 -22.29 13.37 -7.97
CA GLN A 146 -22.27 12.20 -8.88
C GLN A 146 -20.90 11.52 -8.99
N GLY A 147 -19.80 12.28 -9.04
CA GLY A 147 -18.45 11.73 -9.06
C GLY A 147 -18.11 10.90 -7.83
N GLN A 148 -18.57 11.27 -6.64
CA GLN A 148 -18.38 10.47 -5.43
C GLN A 148 -19.29 9.23 -5.45
N VAL A 149 -20.54 9.37 -5.90
CA VAL A 149 -21.45 8.24 -6.04
C VAL A 149 -20.83 7.15 -6.93
N VAL A 150 -20.33 7.53 -8.12
CA VAL A 150 -19.60 6.59 -9.00
C VAL A 150 -18.43 5.92 -8.27
N GLY A 151 -17.63 6.69 -7.54
CA GLY A 151 -16.51 6.12 -6.75
C GLY A 151 -16.97 5.07 -5.75
N HIS A 152 -18.05 5.33 -5.03
CA HIS A 152 -18.61 4.39 -4.07
C HIS A 152 -19.26 3.16 -4.73
N LEU A 153 -19.95 3.32 -5.87
CA LEU A 153 -20.52 2.19 -6.62
C LEU A 153 -19.43 1.23 -7.09
N LEU A 154 -18.33 1.77 -7.66
CA LEU A 154 -17.21 0.97 -8.12
C LEU A 154 -16.50 0.29 -6.93
N LEU A 155 -16.28 1.02 -5.83
CA LEU A 155 -15.65 0.47 -4.63
C LEU A 155 -16.48 -0.69 -4.05
N VAL A 156 -17.81 -0.56 -3.94
CA VAL A 156 -18.65 -1.67 -3.46
C VAL A 156 -18.67 -2.83 -4.45
N ALA A 157 -18.62 -2.55 -5.77
CA ALA A 157 -18.51 -3.59 -6.78
C ALA A 157 -17.20 -4.39 -6.66
N GLU A 158 -16.07 -3.75 -6.30
CA GLU A 158 -14.82 -4.45 -5.98
C GLU A 158 -14.94 -5.27 -4.69
N LEU A 159 -15.49 -4.68 -3.61
CA LEU A 159 -15.67 -5.38 -2.34
C LEU A 159 -16.61 -6.59 -2.44
N ARG A 160 -17.59 -6.55 -3.35
CA ARG A 160 -18.53 -7.65 -3.62
C ARG A 160 -18.08 -8.55 -4.76
N GLU A 161 -16.81 -8.52 -5.09
CA GLU A 161 -16.15 -9.42 -6.06
C GLU A 161 -16.77 -9.39 -7.47
N LEU A 162 -17.38 -8.27 -7.87
CA LEU A 162 -17.93 -8.13 -9.21
C LEU A 162 -16.88 -7.65 -10.22
N ILE A 163 -16.08 -6.66 -9.84
CA ILE A 163 -15.06 -6.04 -10.69
C ILE A 163 -13.71 -5.94 -9.98
N VAL A 164 -12.68 -5.77 -10.77
CA VAL A 164 -11.31 -5.52 -10.30
C VAL A 164 -10.58 -4.64 -11.31
N SER A 165 -9.43 -4.09 -10.94
CA SER A 165 -8.59 -3.38 -11.90
C SER A 165 -8.15 -4.30 -13.03
N GLY A 166 -8.34 -3.81 -14.25
CA GLY A 166 -7.81 -4.41 -15.47
C GLY A 166 -6.52 -3.74 -15.95
N PRO A 167 -6.02 -4.13 -17.12
CA PRO A 167 -4.87 -3.50 -17.77
C PRO A 167 -5.13 -2.02 -18.03
N SER A 168 -4.08 -1.21 -17.97
CA SER A 168 -4.18 0.24 -18.25
C SER A 168 -4.57 0.49 -19.71
N ALA A 169 -5.43 1.48 -19.95
CA ALA A 169 -5.73 2.00 -21.27
C ALA A 169 -5.37 3.48 -21.32
N ASP A 170 -4.49 3.87 -22.25
CA ASP A 170 -3.99 5.25 -22.39
C ASP A 170 -3.45 5.83 -21.07
N GLY A 171 -2.75 5.00 -20.28
CA GLY A 171 -2.23 5.36 -18.97
C GLY A 171 -3.31 5.56 -17.88
N GLN A 172 -4.55 5.19 -18.17
CA GLN A 172 -5.67 5.25 -17.23
C GLN A 172 -6.00 3.86 -16.69
N HIS A 173 -6.38 3.84 -15.43
CA HIS A 173 -6.90 2.67 -14.75
C HIS A 173 -8.22 2.20 -15.38
N THR A 174 -8.33 0.91 -15.66
CA THR A 174 -9.57 0.27 -16.14
C THR A 174 -10.13 -0.70 -15.11
N TYR A 175 -11.36 -1.14 -15.35
CA TYR A 175 -12.05 -2.20 -14.60
C TYR A 175 -12.40 -3.34 -15.56
N VAL A 176 -12.32 -4.55 -15.05
CA VAL A 176 -12.78 -5.80 -15.69
C VAL A 176 -13.66 -6.58 -14.72
N LEU A 177 -14.38 -7.58 -15.20
CA LEU A 177 -15.06 -8.52 -14.31
C LEU A 177 -14.00 -9.31 -13.51
N MET A 178 -14.25 -9.49 -12.21
CA MET A 178 -13.28 -10.16 -11.34
C MET A 178 -13.03 -11.61 -11.79
N ASP A 179 -14.06 -12.32 -12.21
CA ASP A 179 -13.96 -13.72 -12.64
C ASP A 179 -13.13 -13.93 -13.91
N ASP A 180 -12.92 -12.88 -14.72
CA ASP A 180 -12.08 -12.95 -15.92
C ASP A 180 -10.57 -12.89 -15.60
N LEU A 181 -10.20 -12.38 -14.43
CA LEU A 181 -8.79 -12.12 -14.08
C LEU A 181 -8.34 -12.86 -12.81
N ILE A 182 -9.23 -13.01 -11.83
CA ILE A 182 -8.87 -13.50 -10.50
C ILE A 182 -9.31 -14.96 -10.33
N PRO A 183 -8.38 -15.88 -10.02
CA PRO A 183 -8.71 -17.27 -9.84
C PRO A 183 -9.70 -17.49 -8.70
N THR A 184 -10.57 -18.48 -8.84
CA THR A 184 -11.39 -18.97 -7.73
C THR A 184 -10.50 -19.66 -6.71
N VAL A 185 -10.83 -19.53 -5.44
CA VAL A 185 -10.11 -20.17 -4.33
C VAL A 185 -11.08 -21.03 -3.54
N PRO A 186 -10.63 -22.15 -2.95
CA PRO A 186 -11.48 -22.95 -2.05
C PRO A 186 -11.97 -22.11 -0.86
N GLU A 187 -13.19 -22.39 -0.42
CA GLU A 187 -13.67 -21.81 0.84
C GLU A 187 -12.79 -22.24 2.01
N ARG A 188 -12.51 -21.29 2.88
CA ARG A 188 -11.69 -21.47 4.07
C ARG A 188 -12.40 -20.88 5.28
N THR A 189 -12.15 -21.43 6.44
CA THR A 189 -12.70 -20.87 7.68
C THR A 189 -12.09 -19.50 7.95
N ARG A 190 -12.84 -18.64 8.63
CA ARG A 190 -12.31 -17.33 9.05
C ARG A 190 -11.08 -17.48 9.94
N GLU A 191 -11.01 -18.52 10.76
CA GLU A 191 -9.88 -18.84 11.61
C GLU A 191 -8.61 -19.12 10.79
N ASP A 192 -8.71 -19.97 9.75
CA ASP A 192 -7.59 -20.25 8.84
C ASP A 192 -7.11 -18.98 8.12
N LEU A 193 -8.05 -18.14 7.66
CA LEU A 193 -7.72 -16.89 6.98
C LEU A 193 -7.02 -15.91 7.92
N VAL A 194 -7.47 -15.79 9.17
CA VAL A 194 -6.81 -14.94 10.18
C VAL A 194 -5.44 -15.47 10.55
N ARG A 195 -5.27 -16.80 10.61
CA ARG A 195 -4.00 -17.44 10.88
C ARG A 195 -2.98 -17.11 9.79
N ASP A 196 -3.36 -17.26 8.52
CA ASP A 196 -2.49 -16.91 7.39
C ASP A 196 -2.17 -15.43 7.32
N LEU A 197 -3.17 -14.57 7.53
CA LEU A 197 -2.97 -13.13 7.63
C LEU A 197 -1.95 -12.78 8.71
N THR A 198 -2.08 -13.40 9.90
CA THR A 198 -1.21 -13.14 11.05
C THR A 198 0.23 -13.60 10.76
N ALA A 199 0.41 -14.79 10.22
CA ALA A 199 1.73 -15.32 9.85
C ALA A 199 2.41 -14.42 8.82
N ARG A 200 1.74 -14.12 7.71
CA ARG A 200 2.30 -13.31 6.62
C ARG A 200 2.54 -11.86 7.02
N PHE A 201 1.66 -11.27 7.83
CA PHE A 201 1.88 -9.92 8.35
C PHE A 201 3.15 -9.84 9.20
N PHE A 202 3.35 -10.74 10.16
CA PHE A 202 4.54 -10.69 11.01
C PHE A 202 5.82 -11.10 10.28
N ALA A 203 5.73 -11.87 9.21
CA ALA A 203 6.86 -12.15 8.31
C ALA A 203 7.27 -10.92 7.49
N GLY A 204 6.31 -10.16 6.92
CA GLY A 204 6.59 -9.01 6.05
C GLY A 204 6.70 -7.66 6.77
N HIS A 205 6.15 -7.54 7.98
CA HIS A 205 6.07 -6.27 8.73
C HIS A 205 6.64 -6.34 10.15
N GLY A 206 7.01 -7.55 10.62
CA GLY A 206 7.60 -7.68 11.95
C GLY A 206 8.98 -7.02 12.08
N PRO A 207 9.39 -6.63 13.29
CA PRO A 207 8.67 -6.68 14.55
C PRO A 207 7.53 -5.66 14.65
N ALA A 208 6.33 -6.15 14.91
CA ALA A 208 5.13 -5.34 15.00
C ALA A 208 4.20 -5.85 16.12
N SER A 209 3.30 -5.00 16.59
CA SER A 209 2.33 -5.36 17.63
C SER A 209 1.02 -5.91 17.04
N VAL A 210 0.28 -6.64 17.85
CA VAL A 210 -1.10 -7.07 17.52
C VAL A 210 -1.99 -5.86 17.16
N LYS A 211 -1.80 -4.73 17.83
CA LYS A 211 -2.57 -3.50 17.57
C LYS A 211 -2.25 -2.92 16.18
N GLU A 212 -1.01 -3.03 15.72
CA GLU A 212 -0.59 -2.61 14.39
C GLU A 212 -1.23 -3.48 13.31
N LEU A 213 -1.23 -4.80 13.46
CA LEU A 213 -1.94 -5.71 12.56
C LEU A 213 -3.44 -5.39 12.49
N THR A 214 -4.11 -5.22 13.64
CA THR A 214 -5.56 -4.97 13.63
C THR A 214 -5.95 -3.61 13.06
N ARG A 215 -5.03 -2.64 13.06
CA ARG A 215 -5.17 -1.36 12.35
C ARG A 215 -4.91 -1.52 10.86
N TRP A 216 -3.94 -2.36 10.51
CA TRP A 216 -3.54 -2.62 9.12
C TRP A 216 -4.61 -3.43 8.37
N ALA A 217 -5.24 -4.39 9.02
CA ALA A 217 -6.26 -5.26 8.45
C ALA A 217 -7.58 -5.23 9.25
N ALA A 218 -8.66 -5.69 8.62
CA ALA A 218 -10.01 -5.69 9.20
C ALA A 218 -10.27 -6.91 10.12
N VAL A 219 -9.38 -7.16 11.08
CA VAL A 219 -9.48 -8.24 12.07
C VAL A 219 -9.48 -7.69 13.50
N THR A 220 -9.88 -8.49 14.47
CA THR A 220 -9.89 -8.11 15.89
C THR A 220 -8.63 -8.59 16.60
N GLN A 221 -8.28 -7.93 17.72
CA GLN A 221 -7.16 -8.38 18.54
C GLN A 221 -7.35 -9.79 19.11
N ALA A 222 -8.60 -10.17 19.42
CA ALA A 222 -8.89 -11.49 19.92
C ALA A 222 -8.59 -12.58 18.89
N GLU A 223 -9.01 -12.39 17.64
CA GLU A 223 -8.72 -13.30 16.53
C GLU A 223 -7.21 -13.43 16.31
N VAL A 224 -6.47 -12.32 16.27
CA VAL A 224 -5.01 -12.33 16.10
C VAL A 224 -4.33 -13.05 17.25
N ARG A 225 -4.71 -12.77 18.51
CA ARG A 225 -4.11 -13.43 19.68
C ARG A 225 -4.37 -14.94 19.70
N SER A 226 -5.56 -15.38 19.26
CA SER A 226 -5.86 -16.79 19.10
C SER A 226 -4.95 -17.46 18.08
N ALA A 227 -4.61 -16.76 17.00
CA ALA A 227 -3.76 -17.31 15.94
C ALA A 227 -2.27 -17.36 16.30
N LEU A 228 -1.78 -16.55 17.25
CA LEU A 228 -0.34 -16.45 17.56
C LEU A 228 0.27 -17.77 18.10
N GLY A 229 -0.51 -18.57 18.83
CA GLY A 229 0.01 -19.71 19.61
C GLY A 229 0.76 -20.77 18.79
N ASP A 230 0.34 -20.98 17.54
CA ASP A 230 0.82 -22.09 16.70
C ASP A 230 1.71 -21.65 15.54
N LEU A 231 2.09 -20.37 15.48
CA LEU A 231 2.79 -19.80 14.32
C LEU A 231 4.32 -19.81 14.43
N GLY A 232 4.88 -20.24 15.57
CA GLY A 232 6.33 -20.25 15.78
C GLY A 232 7.00 -18.87 15.74
N LEU A 233 6.22 -17.81 15.93
CA LEU A 233 6.72 -16.43 15.94
C LEU A 233 7.57 -16.15 17.18
N SER A 234 8.57 -15.29 17.03
CA SER A 234 9.32 -14.73 18.14
C SER A 234 8.67 -13.46 18.67
N SER A 235 8.85 -13.16 19.96
CA SER A 235 8.38 -11.90 20.55
C SER A 235 9.38 -11.28 21.49
N ALA A 236 9.28 -9.96 21.68
CA ALA A 236 10.00 -9.20 22.70
C ALA A 236 9.22 -7.95 23.07
N THR A 237 9.42 -7.48 24.31
CA THR A 237 8.88 -6.18 24.76
C THR A 237 9.91 -5.09 24.50
N VAL A 238 9.49 -4.03 23.78
CA VAL A 238 10.28 -2.82 23.54
C VAL A 238 9.41 -1.61 23.95
N ASP A 239 9.92 -0.75 24.81
CA ASP A 239 9.21 0.43 25.35
C ASP A 239 7.80 0.09 25.91
N GLY A 240 7.66 -1.07 26.57
CA GLY A 240 6.39 -1.54 27.14
C GLY A 240 5.40 -2.13 26.11
N VAL A 241 5.78 -2.24 24.86
CA VAL A 241 4.94 -2.82 23.78
C VAL A 241 5.48 -4.20 23.40
N GLU A 242 4.61 -5.22 23.39
CA GLU A 242 4.92 -6.55 22.90
C GLU A 242 4.89 -6.54 21.37
N LEU A 243 6.00 -6.94 20.77
CA LEU A 243 6.22 -7.01 19.34
C LEU A 243 6.49 -8.45 18.91
N TRP A 244 5.98 -8.80 17.75
CA TRP A 244 6.05 -10.13 17.16
C TRP A 244 6.69 -10.09 15.78
N TRP A 245 7.43 -11.14 15.41
CA TRP A 245 8.04 -11.30 14.08
C TRP A 245 8.29 -12.78 13.77
N ASP A 246 8.40 -13.09 12.49
CA ASP A 246 8.88 -14.38 12.04
C ASP A 246 10.42 -14.44 12.18
N PRO A 247 10.98 -15.32 13.03
CA PRO A 247 12.43 -15.44 13.19
C PRO A 247 13.15 -15.94 11.93
N THR A 248 12.44 -16.54 10.99
CA THR A 248 12.98 -17.04 9.72
C THR A 248 12.93 -16.02 8.59
N ALA A 249 12.15 -14.95 8.74
CA ALA A 249 12.05 -13.86 7.77
C ALA A 249 13.34 -13.01 7.75
N VAL A 250 14.42 -13.62 7.36
CA VAL A 250 15.72 -12.97 7.17
C VAL A 250 15.85 -12.62 5.70
N ALA A 251 15.97 -11.33 5.39
CA ALA A 251 16.24 -10.92 4.02
C ALA A 251 17.66 -11.34 3.61
N GLU A 252 17.75 -12.22 2.62
CA GLU A 252 19.03 -12.62 2.04
C GLU A 252 19.74 -11.43 1.41
N GLY A 253 21.04 -11.35 1.59
CA GLY A 253 21.92 -10.40 0.89
C GLY A 253 21.64 -8.94 1.24
N THR A 254 21.75 -8.58 2.51
CA THR A 254 21.60 -7.19 2.96
C THR A 254 22.57 -6.26 2.24
N ARG A 255 22.04 -5.28 1.51
CA ARG A 255 22.80 -4.11 1.05
C ARG A 255 22.31 -2.91 1.86
N PRO A 256 23.00 -2.53 2.93
CA PRO A 256 22.56 -1.42 3.76
C PRO A 256 22.60 -0.13 2.93
N ARG A 257 21.42 0.32 2.52
CA ARG A 257 21.25 1.69 2.02
C ARG A 257 21.13 2.61 3.21
N ARG A 258 21.89 3.68 3.17
CA ARG A 258 21.88 4.66 4.24
C ARG A 258 20.62 5.51 4.25
N ALA A 259 20.08 5.83 3.08
CA ALA A 259 18.93 6.73 2.93
C ALA A 259 17.80 6.10 2.14
N HIS A 260 16.55 6.51 2.46
CA HIS A 260 15.34 6.12 1.77
C HIS A 260 14.39 7.34 1.65
N LEU A 261 13.83 7.56 0.46
CA LEU A 261 12.76 8.51 0.22
C LEU A 261 11.41 7.77 0.32
N LEU A 262 10.92 7.56 1.55
CA LEU A 262 9.68 6.82 1.79
C LEU A 262 8.47 7.68 1.42
N PRO A 263 7.58 7.22 0.52
CA PRO A 263 6.30 7.87 0.26
C PRO A 263 5.42 7.99 1.51
N THR A 264 4.48 8.93 1.48
CA THR A 264 3.51 9.14 2.56
C THR A 264 2.73 7.87 2.91
N PHE A 265 2.44 7.03 1.90
CA PHE A 265 1.67 5.80 2.06
C PHE A 265 2.53 4.53 2.01
N ASP A 266 3.85 4.65 2.21
CA ASP A 266 4.73 3.47 2.27
C ASP A 266 4.45 2.61 3.51
N GLU A 267 4.51 1.28 3.36
CA GLU A 267 4.26 0.35 4.44
C GLU A 267 5.21 0.53 5.63
N ALA A 268 6.45 0.95 5.41
CA ALA A 268 7.41 1.24 6.47
C ALA A 268 7.06 2.49 7.31
N THR A 269 6.11 3.31 6.85
CA THR A 269 5.58 4.46 7.58
C THR A 269 4.17 4.22 8.11
N LEU A 270 3.32 3.55 7.35
CA LEU A 270 1.90 3.40 7.69
C LEU A 270 1.63 2.27 8.67
N THR A 271 2.41 1.22 8.66
CA THR A 271 2.14 0.01 9.46
C THR A 271 2.24 0.29 10.95
N TYR A 272 3.19 1.11 11.37
CA TYR A 272 3.55 1.29 12.78
C TYR A 272 2.81 2.46 13.44
N LEU A 273 2.48 2.31 14.75
CA LEU A 273 1.58 3.23 15.47
C LEU A 273 2.24 4.48 16.05
N ALA A 274 3.50 4.45 16.42
CA ALA A 274 4.12 5.59 17.09
C ALA A 274 5.54 5.78 16.63
N PRO A 275 6.08 6.99 16.64
CA PRO A 275 6.82 7.40 15.48
C PRO A 275 7.63 6.24 14.96
N SER A 276 7.27 5.78 13.76
CA SER A 276 7.95 4.64 13.11
C SER A 276 9.46 4.86 13.11
N TRP A 277 9.87 6.15 13.07
CA TRP A 277 11.24 6.63 13.03
C TRP A 277 11.42 7.78 14.02
N GLU A 278 12.56 7.83 14.69
CA GLU A 278 12.93 8.98 15.53
C GLU A 278 13.26 10.17 14.65
N ARG A 279 12.77 11.35 15.03
CA ARG A 279 13.13 12.59 14.35
C ARG A 279 14.38 13.18 14.93
N VAL A 280 15.28 13.60 14.04
CA VAL A 280 16.47 14.34 14.48
C VAL A 280 16.12 15.76 14.94
N PRO A 281 16.92 16.38 15.80
CA PRO A 281 16.75 17.79 16.17
C PRO A 281 16.67 18.70 14.94
N GLY A 282 15.80 19.71 14.97
CA GLY A 282 15.59 20.61 13.85
C GLY A 282 14.87 20.02 12.64
N HIS A 283 14.16 18.90 12.83
CA HIS A 283 13.31 18.31 11.78
C HIS A 283 12.24 19.33 11.31
N PRO A 284 11.96 19.46 10.00
CA PRO A 284 11.03 20.49 9.45
C PRO A 284 9.63 20.48 10.03
N LYS A 285 9.14 19.31 10.45
CA LYS A 285 7.82 19.18 11.14
C LYS A 285 7.86 19.51 12.63
N GLY A 286 9.05 19.72 13.22
CA GLY A 286 9.19 19.81 14.67
C GLY A 286 8.60 18.57 15.34
N ASP A 287 7.94 18.74 16.50
CA ASP A 287 7.29 17.65 17.26
C ASP A 287 5.85 17.33 16.78
N ARG A 288 5.40 17.92 15.68
CA ARG A 288 4.04 17.68 15.16
C ARG A 288 3.91 16.23 14.67
N PRO A 289 2.77 15.56 14.96
CA PRO A 289 2.51 14.23 14.40
C PRO A 289 2.51 14.28 12.86
N PRO A 290 2.84 13.16 12.20
CA PRO A 290 2.83 13.10 10.73
C PRO A 290 1.44 13.50 10.19
N THR A 291 1.37 14.52 9.37
CA THR A 291 0.17 14.80 8.59
C THR A 291 0.27 14.02 7.28
N TYR A 292 -0.63 13.08 7.07
CA TYR A 292 -0.69 12.15 5.92
C TYR A 292 -1.14 12.81 4.61
N ALA A 293 -0.74 14.02 4.31
CA ALA A 293 -1.41 14.81 3.28
C ALA A 293 -0.51 15.25 2.11
N ARG A 294 0.59 14.57 1.81
CA ARG A 294 1.39 14.94 0.62
C ARG A 294 1.39 13.80 -0.39
N VAL A 295 0.45 13.88 -1.35
CA VAL A 295 0.53 13.11 -2.59
C VAL A 295 1.84 13.46 -3.30
N GLY A 296 2.57 12.46 -3.79
CA GLY A 296 3.84 12.66 -4.47
C GLY A 296 5.03 12.99 -3.57
N GLY A 297 4.96 12.72 -2.25
CA GLY A 297 6.06 13.00 -1.33
C GLY A 297 6.00 12.16 -0.06
N GLY A 298 6.84 12.48 0.92
CA GLY A 298 6.88 11.73 2.18
C GLY A 298 8.02 12.13 3.09
N VAL A 299 8.60 11.14 3.78
CA VAL A 299 9.69 11.35 4.75
C VAL A 299 11.02 10.87 4.21
N VAL A 300 12.10 11.54 4.62
CA VAL A 300 13.48 11.13 4.36
C VAL A 300 13.99 10.39 5.56
N ILE A 301 14.28 9.10 5.40
CA ILE A 301 14.94 8.29 6.42
C ILE A 301 16.44 8.19 6.08
N CYS A 302 17.29 8.46 7.05
CA CYS A 302 18.73 8.27 6.92
C CYS A 302 19.31 7.78 8.24
N ASP A 303 20.14 6.73 8.19
CA ASP A 303 20.76 6.12 9.38
C ASP A 303 19.75 5.81 10.50
N LEU A 304 18.61 5.18 10.15
CA LEU A 304 17.50 4.79 11.05
C LEU A 304 16.74 5.96 11.67
N ALA A 305 16.90 7.18 11.20
CA ALA A 305 16.19 8.35 11.72
C ALA A 305 15.46 9.11 10.60
N GLU A 306 14.35 9.75 10.96
CA GLU A 306 13.62 10.68 10.09
C GLU A 306 14.35 12.03 10.11
N VAL A 307 15.02 12.38 9.01
CA VAL A 307 15.91 13.54 8.89
C VAL A 307 15.28 14.70 8.10
N GLY A 308 14.12 14.50 7.52
CA GLY A 308 13.46 15.54 6.73
C GLY A 308 12.28 15.05 5.93
N LEU A 309 11.85 15.89 5.02
CA LEU A 309 10.74 15.68 4.12
C LEU A 309 11.20 15.76 2.67
N TRP A 310 10.47 15.13 1.77
CA TRP A 310 10.69 15.26 0.35
C TRP A 310 9.37 15.38 -0.41
N GLN A 311 9.45 15.98 -1.59
CA GLN A 311 8.33 16.12 -2.52
C GLN A 311 8.82 15.86 -3.93
N ARG A 312 8.05 15.12 -4.71
CA ARG A 312 8.29 14.87 -6.13
C ARG A 312 7.25 15.61 -6.96
N ARG A 313 7.69 16.19 -8.06
CA ARG A 313 6.82 16.71 -9.14
C ARG A 313 7.40 16.26 -10.48
N VAL A 314 6.54 15.87 -11.42
CA VAL A 314 6.93 15.66 -12.81
C VAL A 314 6.60 16.92 -13.59
N THR A 315 7.61 17.48 -14.25
CA THR A 315 7.49 18.69 -15.08
C THR A 315 8.07 18.37 -16.45
N GLY A 316 7.21 18.20 -17.45
CA GLY A 316 7.63 17.73 -18.76
C GLY A 316 8.30 16.36 -18.70
N ALA A 317 9.55 16.27 -19.17
CA ALA A 317 10.33 15.02 -19.15
C ALA A 317 11.16 14.83 -17.86
N THR A 318 11.10 15.74 -16.89
CA THR A 318 12.00 15.80 -15.73
C THR A 318 11.29 15.41 -14.46
N THR A 319 11.95 14.62 -13.61
CA THR A 319 11.54 14.38 -12.22
C THR A 319 12.23 15.42 -11.33
N ARG A 320 11.43 16.32 -10.78
CA ARG A 320 11.89 17.33 -9.80
C ARG A 320 11.68 16.79 -8.39
N VAL A 321 12.73 16.79 -7.56
CA VAL A 321 12.68 16.39 -6.16
C VAL A 321 13.09 17.59 -5.30
N SER A 322 12.20 18.02 -4.42
CA SER A 322 12.48 19.03 -3.39
C SER A 322 12.76 18.33 -2.06
N LEU A 323 13.84 18.76 -1.39
CA LEU A 323 14.31 18.20 -0.12
C LEU A 323 14.24 19.28 0.97
N ASP A 324 13.48 19.01 2.03
CA ASP A 324 13.42 19.86 3.23
C ASP A 324 14.06 19.06 4.38
N LEU A 325 15.34 19.29 4.63
CA LEU A 325 16.19 18.50 5.52
C LEU A 325 16.51 19.27 6.81
N SER A 326 16.64 18.54 7.92
CA SER A 326 17.15 19.10 9.16
C SER A 326 18.55 19.70 8.95
N PRO A 327 18.87 20.85 9.59
CA PRO A 327 20.22 21.41 9.61
C PRO A 327 21.29 20.47 10.19
N SER A 328 20.90 19.46 10.96
CA SER A 328 21.80 18.45 11.54
C SER A 328 22.30 17.41 10.53
N VAL A 329 21.73 17.38 9.31
CA VAL A 329 22.13 16.43 8.26
C VAL A 329 23.55 16.71 7.79
N THR A 330 24.43 15.74 7.97
CA THR A 330 25.84 15.82 7.56
C THR A 330 26.01 15.77 6.04
N ALA A 331 27.14 16.24 5.53
CA ALA A 331 27.47 16.15 4.10
C ALA A 331 27.42 14.71 3.56
N ARG A 332 27.85 13.73 4.37
CA ARG A 332 27.79 12.30 4.02
C ARG A 332 26.36 11.80 3.89
N GLN A 333 25.47 12.19 4.79
CA GLN A 333 24.06 11.84 4.74
C GLN A 333 23.38 12.52 3.55
N ARG A 334 23.63 13.82 3.33
CA ARG A 334 23.12 14.56 2.17
C ARG A 334 23.50 13.87 0.85
N LYS A 335 24.76 13.42 0.71
CA LYS A 335 25.20 12.67 -0.48
C LYS A 335 24.38 11.37 -0.67
N ALA A 336 24.07 10.65 0.39
CA ALA A 336 23.27 9.43 0.33
C ALA A 336 21.80 9.73 -0.04
N ILE A 337 21.23 10.82 0.48
CA ILE A 337 19.85 11.27 0.18
C ILE A 337 19.74 11.69 -1.29
N VAL A 338 20.71 12.45 -1.81
CA VAL A 338 20.74 12.84 -3.23
C VAL A 338 20.88 11.62 -4.14
N ALA A 339 21.67 10.62 -3.76
CA ALA A 339 21.76 9.37 -4.52
C ALA A 339 20.43 8.59 -4.55
N GLU A 340 19.64 8.65 -3.48
CA GLU A 340 18.32 8.03 -3.47
C GLU A 340 17.30 8.84 -4.31
N ALA A 341 17.42 10.18 -4.34
CA ALA A 341 16.63 11.01 -5.27
C ALA A 341 16.98 10.71 -6.74
N GLN A 342 18.26 10.51 -7.06
CA GLN A 342 18.67 10.07 -8.40
C GLN A 342 18.07 8.71 -8.74
N ARG A 343 18.06 7.77 -7.79
CA ARG A 343 17.46 6.47 -7.99
C ARG A 343 15.94 6.52 -8.27
N LEU A 344 15.22 7.45 -7.64
CA LEU A 344 13.81 7.70 -7.97
C LEU A 344 13.65 8.20 -9.42
N ALA A 345 14.49 9.13 -9.85
CA ALA A 345 14.46 9.65 -11.21
C ALA A 345 14.82 8.56 -12.24
N ASP A 346 15.83 7.73 -11.95
CA ASP A 346 16.22 6.58 -12.77
C ASP A 346 15.08 5.54 -12.87
N PHE A 347 14.39 5.27 -11.75
CA PHE A 347 13.20 4.41 -11.70
C PHE A 347 12.10 4.91 -12.64
N GLU A 348 11.88 6.21 -12.70
CA GLU A 348 10.90 6.85 -13.58
C GLU A 348 11.40 7.02 -15.03
N GLY A 349 12.67 6.68 -15.32
CA GLY A 349 13.28 6.88 -16.64
C GLY A 349 13.41 8.35 -17.03
N ARG A 350 13.68 9.25 -16.08
CA ARG A 350 13.71 10.70 -16.25
C ARG A 350 14.96 11.33 -15.66
N PRO A 351 15.46 12.45 -16.21
CA PRO A 351 16.50 13.23 -15.54
C PRO A 351 16.01 13.79 -14.22
N LEU A 352 16.92 13.85 -13.23
CA LEU A 352 16.67 14.47 -11.92
C LEU A 352 16.92 15.98 -11.99
N GLU A 353 16.02 16.74 -11.38
CA GLU A 353 16.21 18.13 -10.98
C GLU A 353 16.00 18.22 -9.45
N LEU A 354 17.00 18.77 -8.74
CA LEU A 354 16.94 18.94 -7.28
C LEU A 354 16.65 20.39 -6.93
N ASP A 355 15.64 20.57 -6.06
CA ASP A 355 15.35 21.84 -5.38
C ASP A 355 15.68 21.69 -3.89
N GLY A 356 16.56 22.52 -3.34
CA GLY A 356 16.91 22.56 -1.91
C GLY A 356 18.35 22.23 -1.54
#